data_4d570d213d8a99634a79944c188d7087
#
_entry.id   4d570d213d8a99634a79944c188d7087
#
_cell.length_a   1.000
_cell.length_b   1.000
_cell.length_c   1.000
_cell.angle_alpha   90.00
_cell.angle_beta   90.00
_cell.angle_gamma   90.00
#
_symmetry.space_group_name_H-M   'P 1'
#
loop_
_entity.id
_entity.type
_entity.pdbx_description
1 polymer ?
#
loop_
_entity_poly.entity_id
_entity_poly.type
_entity_poly.pdbx_seq_one_letter_code
_entity_poly.pdbx_strand_id
1 'polypeptide(L)'
;VPAPLNAQAACTVTLDLATEPAAVLAVSLHAACHAGERVVLRHAGLAVTGRVSDSGHLLAHLPALDAGGSVSVRFGDGTTVAAARPVPEIATLRRFGVQWIGEDAFQVHALSNGARHGDPGHVSAVDPRRTGDAAGFLSLLGDAGVAQPMLAEVYTYPADGAPVAVQLEAAVTDRTCGHELLAETLASVGGRPHVAE
;
A
#
# COMPACT_ATOMS: atom_id res chain seq x y z
N VAL A 1 -54.20 -8.04 -2.17
CA VAL A 1 -53.20 -7.50 -1.21
C VAL A 1 -51.85 -7.68 -1.88
N PRO A 2 -51.11 -6.63 -2.28
CA PRO A 2 -49.79 -6.79 -2.81
C PRO A 2 -48.83 -7.25 -1.68
N ALA A 3 -48.04 -8.28 -1.96
CA ALA A 3 -46.98 -8.72 -1.06
C ALA A 3 -45.99 -7.59 -0.84
N PRO A 4 -45.41 -7.45 0.36
CA PRO A 4 -44.38 -6.45 0.60
C PRO A 4 -43.18 -6.75 -0.28
N LEU A 5 -42.73 -5.73 -1.03
CA LEU A 5 -41.43 -5.74 -1.71
C LEU A 5 -40.35 -6.07 -0.67
N ASN A 6 -39.59 -7.12 -0.93
CA ASN A 6 -38.43 -7.52 -0.11
C ASN A 6 -37.60 -6.28 0.19
N ALA A 7 -37.54 -5.88 1.45
CA ALA A 7 -36.48 -5.00 1.92
C ALA A 7 -35.17 -5.76 1.63
N GLN A 8 -34.41 -5.30 0.64
CA GLN A 8 -33.04 -5.78 0.44
C GLN A 8 -32.33 -5.64 1.78
N ALA A 9 -31.87 -6.76 2.32
CA ALA A 9 -31.07 -6.73 3.54
C ALA A 9 -29.94 -5.70 3.34
N ALA A 10 -29.92 -4.69 4.22
CA ALA A 10 -28.91 -3.65 4.14
C ALA A 10 -27.53 -4.31 4.17
N CYS A 11 -26.72 -4.00 3.17
CA CYS A 11 -25.35 -4.50 3.11
C CYS A 11 -24.56 -3.98 4.29
N THR A 12 -24.13 -4.87 5.17
CA THR A 12 -23.25 -4.50 6.27
C THR A 12 -21.80 -4.61 5.80
N VAL A 13 -21.12 -3.48 5.78
CA VAL A 13 -19.66 -3.40 5.51
C VAL A 13 -18.96 -3.08 6.82
N THR A 14 -17.94 -3.85 7.17
CA THR A 14 -17.09 -3.59 8.35
C THR A 14 -15.64 -3.44 7.91
N LEU A 15 -14.94 -2.50 8.54
CA LEU A 15 -13.52 -2.24 8.34
C LEU A 15 -12.83 -2.21 9.70
N ASP A 16 -11.97 -3.19 9.93
CA ASP A 16 -11.20 -3.33 11.15
C ASP A 16 -9.71 -3.12 10.88
N LEU A 17 -9.03 -2.47 11.81
CA LEU A 17 -7.60 -2.20 11.74
C LEU A 17 -6.90 -2.75 12.98
N ALA A 18 -5.77 -3.42 12.75
CA ALA A 18 -4.82 -3.80 13.77
C ALA A 18 -3.43 -3.26 13.45
N THR A 19 -2.59 -3.11 14.47
CA THR A 19 -1.19 -2.74 14.29
C THR A 19 -0.31 -3.98 14.36
N GLU A 20 0.64 -4.07 13.44
CA GLU A 20 1.68 -5.09 13.39
C GLU A 20 3.06 -4.45 13.60
N PRO A 21 4.11 -5.25 13.88
CA PRO A 21 5.47 -4.76 14.05
C PRO A 21 5.94 -3.87 12.90
N ALA A 22 6.84 -2.93 13.20
CA ALA A 22 7.35 -1.90 12.30
C ALA A 22 6.26 -0.97 11.76
N ALA A 23 5.27 -0.67 12.58
CA ALA A 23 4.19 0.26 12.25
C ALA A 23 3.44 -0.11 10.96
N VAL A 24 3.06 -1.37 10.81
CA VAL A 24 2.20 -1.84 9.73
C VAL A 24 0.75 -1.86 10.22
N LEU A 25 -0.17 -1.41 9.37
CA LEU A 25 -1.61 -1.50 9.57
C LEU A 25 -2.14 -2.75 8.85
N ALA A 26 -2.58 -3.74 9.61
CA ALA A 26 -3.36 -4.86 9.10
C ALA A 26 -4.79 -4.39 8.90
N VAL A 27 -5.24 -4.39 7.66
CA VAL A 27 -6.58 -3.95 7.22
C VAL A 27 -7.43 -5.18 6.96
N SER A 28 -8.55 -5.32 7.65
CA SER A 28 -9.53 -6.39 7.43
C SER A 28 -10.87 -5.77 7.04
N LEU A 29 -11.28 -5.99 5.80
CA LEU A 29 -12.57 -5.56 5.28
C LEU A 29 -13.48 -6.78 5.13
N HIS A 30 -14.73 -6.68 5.62
CA HIS A 30 -15.80 -7.61 5.30
C HIS A 30 -16.93 -6.86 4.61
N ALA A 31 -17.23 -7.25 3.37
CA ALA A 31 -18.17 -6.59 2.48
C ALA A 31 -18.80 -7.63 1.53
N ALA A 32 -19.62 -8.53 2.06
CA ALA A 32 -20.18 -9.67 1.30
C ALA A 32 -20.98 -9.26 0.06
N CYS A 33 -21.62 -8.10 0.11
CA CYS A 33 -22.39 -7.55 -1.03
C CYS A 33 -21.52 -6.90 -2.12
N HIS A 34 -20.22 -6.76 -1.87
CA HIS A 34 -19.21 -6.26 -2.82
C HIS A 34 -18.23 -7.35 -3.23
N ALA A 35 -18.64 -8.64 -3.14
CA ALA A 35 -17.79 -9.77 -3.53
C ALA A 35 -17.28 -9.61 -4.97
N GLY A 36 -15.98 -9.86 -5.18
CA GLY A 36 -15.29 -9.71 -6.47
C GLY A 36 -14.99 -8.27 -6.88
N GLU A 37 -15.47 -7.28 -6.12
CA GLU A 37 -15.35 -5.86 -6.49
C GLU A 37 -13.94 -5.33 -6.28
N ARG A 38 -13.52 -4.46 -7.22
CA ARG A 38 -12.34 -3.62 -7.10
C ARG A 38 -12.61 -2.49 -6.11
N VAL A 39 -11.72 -2.29 -5.17
CA VAL A 39 -11.76 -1.18 -4.21
C VAL A 39 -10.47 -0.38 -4.22
N VAL A 40 -10.51 0.84 -3.70
CA VAL A 40 -9.32 1.67 -3.49
C VAL A 40 -9.13 1.90 -1.99
N LEU A 41 -7.98 1.45 -1.47
CA LEU A 41 -7.54 1.74 -0.11
C LEU A 41 -6.71 3.02 -0.12
N ARG A 42 -6.95 3.89 0.87
CA ARG A 42 -6.20 5.14 1.04
C ARG A 42 -5.70 5.30 2.46
N HIS A 43 -4.45 5.76 2.59
CA HIS A 43 -3.83 6.07 3.88
C HIS A 43 -2.77 7.16 3.69
N ALA A 44 -2.92 8.32 4.33
CA ALA A 44 -1.89 9.37 4.41
C ALA A 44 -1.19 9.70 3.07
N GLY A 45 -1.97 9.84 1.98
CA GLY A 45 -1.47 10.09 0.62
C GLY A 45 -1.24 8.82 -0.22
N LEU A 46 -1.03 7.66 0.40
CA LEU A 46 -0.98 6.38 -0.30
C LEU A 46 -2.37 6.02 -0.83
N ALA A 47 -2.43 5.53 -2.07
CA ALA A 47 -3.65 5.03 -2.69
C ALA A 47 -3.35 3.78 -3.52
N VAL A 48 -3.93 2.65 -3.14
CA VAL A 48 -3.70 1.36 -3.81
C VAL A 48 -5.00 0.61 -4.03
N THR A 49 -5.04 -0.21 -5.07
CA THR A 49 -6.19 -1.05 -5.37
C THR A 49 -6.15 -2.35 -4.60
N GLY A 50 -7.33 -2.87 -4.27
CA GLY A 50 -7.53 -4.21 -3.79
C GLY A 50 -8.75 -4.83 -4.46
N ARG A 51 -8.95 -6.13 -4.26
CA ARG A 51 -10.12 -6.87 -4.68
C ARG A 51 -10.76 -7.55 -3.48
N VAL A 52 -12.05 -7.33 -3.30
CA VAL A 52 -12.84 -8.12 -2.36
C VAL A 52 -12.95 -9.54 -2.90
N SER A 53 -12.64 -10.54 -2.09
CA SER A 53 -12.76 -11.94 -2.49
C SER A 53 -14.20 -12.34 -2.76
N ASP A 54 -14.40 -13.50 -3.38
CA ASP A 54 -15.75 -14.06 -3.63
C ASP A 54 -16.50 -14.37 -2.31
N SER A 55 -15.78 -14.52 -1.20
CA SER A 55 -16.35 -14.66 0.14
C SER A 55 -16.63 -13.31 0.84
N GLY A 56 -16.41 -12.18 0.16
CA GLY A 56 -16.67 -10.86 0.70
C GLY A 56 -15.59 -10.31 1.64
N HIS A 57 -14.37 -10.83 1.58
CA HIS A 57 -13.27 -10.39 2.44
C HIS A 57 -12.13 -9.77 1.63
N LEU A 58 -11.45 -8.79 2.25
CA LEU A 58 -10.16 -8.28 1.77
C LEU A 58 -9.24 -8.12 2.97
N LEU A 59 -8.02 -8.64 2.85
CA LEU A 59 -6.93 -8.43 3.79
C LEU A 59 -5.81 -7.66 3.09
N ALA A 60 -5.29 -6.63 3.74
CA ALA A 60 -4.17 -5.85 3.24
C ALA A 60 -3.28 -5.41 4.40
N HIS A 61 -1.98 -5.24 4.11
CA HIS A 61 -0.99 -4.76 5.07
C HIS A 61 -0.40 -3.46 4.53
N LEU A 62 -0.76 -2.33 5.15
CA LEU A 62 -0.31 -1.02 4.73
C LEU A 62 0.79 -0.51 5.68
N PRO A 63 1.96 -0.11 5.18
CA PRO A 63 2.93 0.58 6.00
C PRO A 63 2.33 1.93 6.45
N ALA A 64 2.21 2.16 7.75
CA ALA A 64 1.69 3.43 8.25
C ALA A 64 2.63 4.57 7.83
N LEU A 65 2.06 5.68 7.36
CA LEU A 65 2.80 6.89 6.98
C LEU A 65 2.58 8.02 7.98
N ASP A 66 1.52 7.96 8.78
CA ASP A 66 1.24 8.87 9.87
C ASP A 66 0.88 8.15 11.18
N ALA A 67 0.89 8.89 12.29
CA ALA A 67 0.60 8.34 13.61
C ALA A 67 -0.90 8.12 13.87
N GLY A 68 -1.77 8.76 13.10
CA GLY A 68 -3.23 8.64 13.24
C GLY A 68 -3.75 7.31 12.71
N GLY A 69 -3.08 6.72 11.73
CA GLY A 69 -3.40 5.43 11.15
C GLY A 69 -4.81 5.35 10.56
N SER A 70 -5.29 6.43 9.94
CA SER A 70 -6.60 6.45 9.28
C SER A 70 -6.52 5.75 7.92
N VAL A 71 -7.39 4.77 7.71
CA VAL A 71 -7.54 4.07 6.42
C VAL A 71 -8.97 4.23 5.94
N SER A 72 -9.14 4.51 4.66
CA SER A 72 -10.45 4.49 3.99
C SER A 72 -10.45 3.51 2.83
N VAL A 73 -11.59 2.86 2.61
CA VAL A 73 -11.84 1.96 1.49
C VAL A 73 -13.01 2.51 0.70
N ARG A 74 -12.77 2.79 -0.58
CA ARG A 74 -13.78 3.28 -1.52
C ARG A 74 -14.17 2.19 -2.50
N PHE A 75 -15.46 1.96 -2.64
CA PHE A 75 -16.08 1.04 -3.58
C PHE A 75 -16.39 1.71 -4.93
N GLY A 76 -16.70 0.91 -5.93
CA GLY A 76 -17.01 1.37 -7.29
C GLY A 76 -18.27 2.22 -7.39
N ASP A 77 -19.25 2.00 -6.51
CA ASP A 77 -20.47 2.80 -6.40
C ASP A 77 -20.25 4.17 -5.74
N GLY A 78 -19.01 4.46 -5.29
CA GLY A 78 -18.62 5.68 -4.60
C GLY A 78 -18.77 5.62 -3.08
N THR A 79 -19.38 4.57 -2.53
CA THR A 79 -19.45 4.35 -1.08
C THR A 79 -18.06 4.28 -0.48
N THR A 80 -17.87 4.86 0.70
CA THR A 80 -16.59 4.84 1.41
C THR A 80 -16.81 4.46 2.87
N VAL A 81 -16.00 3.55 3.36
CA VAL A 81 -15.89 3.22 4.78
C VAL A 81 -14.51 3.63 5.28
N ALA A 82 -14.42 4.04 6.53
CA ALA A 82 -13.16 4.45 7.13
C ALA A 82 -13.05 3.98 8.57
N ALA A 83 -11.82 3.67 8.97
CA ALA A 83 -11.45 3.36 10.34
C ALA A 83 -10.10 4.01 10.66
N ALA A 84 -9.80 4.17 11.94
CA ALA A 84 -8.51 4.69 12.39
C ALA A 84 -7.95 3.84 13.52
N ARG A 85 -6.66 3.58 13.47
CA ARG A 85 -5.91 2.89 14.51
C ARG A 85 -4.61 3.63 14.75
N PRO A 86 -4.42 4.30 15.89
CA PRO A 86 -3.19 5.02 16.19
C PRO A 86 -1.96 4.10 16.12
N VAL A 87 -0.89 4.60 15.50
CA VAL A 87 0.37 3.88 15.26
C VAL A 87 1.54 4.70 15.79
N PRO A 88 1.72 4.81 17.13
CA PRO A 88 2.77 5.64 17.70
C PRO A 88 4.19 5.19 17.33
N GLU A 89 4.39 3.92 17.02
CA GLU A 89 5.67 3.34 16.61
C GLU A 89 6.28 4.03 15.37
N ILE A 90 5.44 4.60 14.49
CA ILE A 90 5.91 5.32 13.28
C ILE A 90 6.83 6.51 13.62
N ALA A 91 6.75 7.05 14.86
CA ALA A 91 7.57 8.19 15.28
C ALA A 91 9.09 7.92 15.19
N THR A 92 9.52 6.67 15.19
CA THR A 92 10.92 6.25 15.11
C THR A 92 11.33 5.77 13.71
N LEU A 93 10.39 5.70 12.77
CA LEU A 93 10.62 5.11 11.47
C LEU A 93 10.72 6.15 10.35
N ARG A 94 11.43 5.75 9.29
CA ARG A 94 11.50 6.47 8.02
C ARG A 94 11.01 5.56 6.91
N ARG A 95 10.27 6.15 5.96
CA ARG A 95 9.77 5.47 4.76
C ARG A 95 9.95 6.32 3.52
N PHE A 96 10.22 5.65 2.43
CA PHE A 96 10.19 6.22 1.08
C PHE A 96 9.42 5.26 0.19
N GLY A 97 8.59 5.78 -0.68
CA GLY A 97 7.84 4.96 -1.63
C GLY A 97 7.53 5.70 -2.91
N VAL A 98 7.01 4.95 -3.85
CA VAL A 98 6.47 5.42 -5.11
C VAL A 98 5.12 4.76 -5.34
N GLN A 99 4.16 5.52 -5.87
CA GLN A 99 2.87 5.00 -6.29
C GLN A 99 2.56 5.44 -7.73
N TRP A 100 1.86 4.60 -8.48
CA TRP A 100 1.51 4.84 -9.88
C TRP A 100 0.22 4.12 -10.27
N ILE A 101 -0.30 4.45 -11.44
CA ILE A 101 -1.48 3.81 -12.02
C ILE A 101 -1.05 3.06 -13.28
N GLY A 102 -1.50 1.83 -13.43
CA GLY A 102 -1.22 1.00 -14.59
C GLY A 102 -0.39 -0.24 -14.24
N GLU A 103 0.27 -0.81 -15.24
CA GLU A 103 1.18 -1.96 -15.05
C GLU A 103 2.45 -1.53 -14.32
N ASP A 104 3.23 -2.50 -13.83
CA ASP A 104 4.48 -2.29 -13.11
C ASP A 104 5.49 -1.49 -13.96
N ALA A 105 5.53 -0.19 -13.71
CA ALA A 105 6.41 0.73 -14.45
C ALA A 105 7.55 1.26 -13.58
N PHE A 106 7.44 1.16 -12.25
CA PHE A 106 8.41 1.72 -11.31
C PHE A 106 8.87 0.64 -10.33
N GLN A 107 10.12 0.77 -9.89
CA GLN A 107 10.73 -0.11 -8.89
C GLN A 107 11.60 0.69 -7.92
N VAL A 108 11.51 0.35 -6.64
CA VAL A 108 12.38 0.90 -5.60
C VAL A 108 13.52 -0.08 -5.33
N HIS A 109 14.74 0.42 -5.42
CA HIS A 109 15.95 -0.31 -5.01
C HIS A 109 16.57 0.38 -3.80
N ALA A 110 16.75 -0.34 -2.71
CA ALA A 110 17.42 0.15 -1.52
C ALA A 110 18.75 -0.59 -1.33
N LEU A 111 19.84 0.16 -1.23
CA LEU A 111 21.20 -0.34 -1.20
C LEU A 111 21.85 0.05 0.13
N SER A 112 21.90 -0.91 1.07
CA SER A 112 22.42 -0.70 2.42
C SER A 112 23.95 -0.81 2.44
N ASN A 113 24.61 0.09 3.19
CA ASN A 113 26.04 0.05 3.45
C ASN A 113 26.91 -0.03 2.18
N GLY A 114 26.49 0.66 1.10
CA GLY A 114 27.25 0.67 -0.16
C GLY A 114 27.09 -0.59 -1.02
N ALA A 115 26.11 -1.44 -0.71
CA ALA A 115 25.76 -2.59 -1.54
C ALA A 115 25.46 -2.18 -2.99
N ARG A 116 25.69 -3.10 -3.92
CA ARG A 116 25.31 -2.99 -5.32
C ARG A 116 24.09 -3.84 -5.61
N HIS A 117 23.49 -3.66 -6.78
CA HIS A 117 22.41 -4.52 -7.25
C HIS A 117 22.83 -6.00 -7.21
N GLY A 118 22.03 -6.84 -6.58
CA GLY A 118 22.29 -8.27 -6.37
C GLY A 118 23.13 -8.62 -5.14
N ASP A 119 23.71 -7.66 -4.44
CA ASP A 119 24.45 -7.91 -3.21
C ASP A 119 23.51 -8.20 -2.01
N PRO A 120 24.00 -8.80 -0.91
CA PRO A 120 23.19 -9.09 0.29
C PRO A 120 22.51 -7.87 0.93
N GLY A 121 23.03 -6.67 0.71
CA GLY A 121 22.42 -5.41 1.20
C GLY A 121 21.42 -4.77 0.24
N HIS A 122 21.12 -5.40 -0.90
CA HIS A 122 20.16 -4.92 -1.88
C HIS A 122 18.75 -5.42 -1.54
N VAL A 123 17.80 -4.49 -1.42
CA VAL A 123 16.37 -4.77 -1.22
C VAL A 123 15.60 -4.23 -2.43
N SER A 124 14.75 -5.06 -3.01
CA SER A 124 13.92 -4.73 -4.18
C SER A 124 12.68 -5.62 -4.22
N ALA A 125 11.81 -5.44 -5.21
CA ALA A 125 10.63 -6.29 -5.40
C ALA A 125 10.96 -7.79 -5.55
N VAL A 126 12.16 -8.13 -6.05
CA VAL A 126 12.64 -9.52 -6.18
C VAL A 126 13.06 -10.11 -4.83
N ASP A 127 13.62 -9.27 -3.95
CA ASP A 127 14.01 -9.65 -2.57
C ASP A 127 13.55 -8.55 -1.60
N PRO A 128 12.24 -8.51 -1.28
CA PRO A 128 11.66 -7.42 -0.49
C PRO A 128 12.02 -7.47 0.99
N ARG A 129 12.65 -8.56 1.47
CA ARG A 129 13.01 -8.80 2.85
C ARG A 129 11.81 -8.87 3.80
N ARG A 130 12.08 -9.03 5.09
CA ARG A 130 11.06 -9.08 6.14
C ARG A 130 11.26 -7.98 7.15
N THR A 131 10.19 -7.65 7.85
CA THR A 131 10.23 -6.77 9.02
C THR A 131 11.34 -7.18 9.99
N GLY A 132 12.16 -6.22 10.39
CA GLY A 132 13.30 -6.46 11.30
C GLY A 132 14.60 -6.85 10.61
N ASP A 133 14.62 -6.95 9.28
CA ASP A 133 15.87 -7.15 8.53
C ASP A 133 16.78 -5.92 8.67
N ALA A 134 18.08 -6.18 8.88
CA ALA A 134 19.08 -5.12 9.06
C ALA A 134 19.23 -4.20 7.83
N ALA A 135 18.83 -4.65 6.65
CA ALA A 135 18.81 -3.85 5.43
C ALA A 135 17.50 -3.07 5.23
N GLY A 136 16.55 -3.16 6.16
CA GLY A 136 15.19 -2.68 5.97
C GLY A 136 14.35 -3.65 5.12
N PHE A 137 13.16 -3.22 4.71
CA PHE A 137 12.27 -4.05 3.90
C PHE A 137 11.39 -3.22 2.97
N LEU A 138 10.92 -3.85 1.89
CA LEU A 138 10.04 -3.27 0.90
C LEU A 138 8.62 -3.86 1.02
N SER A 139 7.61 -3.01 1.06
CA SER A 139 6.20 -3.40 0.97
C SER A 139 5.72 -3.21 -0.47
N LEU A 140 5.26 -4.29 -1.09
CA LEU A 140 4.65 -4.29 -2.41
C LEU A 140 3.14 -4.20 -2.24
N LEU A 141 2.49 -3.20 -2.80
CA LEU A 141 1.12 -2.82 -2.49
C LEU A 141 0.29 -2.69 -3.76
N GLY A 142 -0.97 -3.07 -3.64
CA GLY A 142 -1.95 -3.01 -4.71
C GLY A 142 -2.14 -4.34 -5.43
N ASP A 143 -3.33 -4.52 -6.01
CA ASP A 143 -3.69 -5.68 -6.84
C ASP A 143 -3.54 -5.29 -8.32
N ALA A 144 -2.53 -5.85 -8.99
CA ALA A 144 -2.29 -5.65 -10.42
C ALA A 144 -3.32 -6.39 -11.31
N GLY A 145 -4.07 -7.33 -10.77
CA GLY A 145 -5.08 -8.12 -11.48
C GLY A 145 -6.43 -7.42 -11.67
N VAL A 146 -6.57 -6.16 -11.22
CA VAL A 146 -7.80 -5.37 -11.39
C VAL A 146 -7.64 -4.36 -12.53
N ALA A 147 -8.78 -3.87 -13.04
CA ALA A 147 -8.75 -2.79 -14.03
C ALA A 147 -8.18 -1.49 -13.45
N GLN A 148 -7.31 -0.82 -14.19
CA GLN A 148 -6.62 0.40 -13.76
C GLN A 148 -6.01 0.22 -12.37
N PRO A 149 -5.04 -0.69 -12.21
CA PRO A 149 -4.43 -0.97 -10.94
C PRO A 149 -3.70 0.28 -10.42
N MET A 150 -3.85 0.56 -9.14
CA MET A 150 -3.06 1.53 -8.39
C MET A 150 -2.08 0.73 -7.54
N LEU A 151 -0.81 0.86 -7.85
CA LEU A 151 0.27 0.09 -7.24
C LEU A 151 1.20 1.01 -6.49
N ALA A 152 1.89 0.47 -5.50
CA ALA A 152 2.93 1.19 -4.80
C ALA A 152 4.00 0.25 -4.26
N GLU A 153 5.21 0.78 -4.17
CA GLU A 153 6.32 0.19 -3.42
C GLU A 153 6.73 1.15 -2.31
N VAL A 154 6.76 0.66 -1.06
CA VAL A 154 7.14 1.47 0.10
C VAL A 154 8.27 0.78 0.85
N TYR A 155 9.44 1.41 0.83
CA TYR A 155 10.62 0.97 1.58
C TYR A 155 10.58 1.54 3.01
N THR A 156 10.76 0.66 3.99
CA THR A 156 10.96 1.01 5.40
C THR A 156 12.44 0.90 5.73
N TYR A 157 13.04 2.02 6.14
CA TYR A 157 14.46 2.06 6.50
C TYR A 157 14.75 1.29 7.79
N PRO A 158 15.97 0.76 7.96
CA PRO A 158 16.40 0.16 9.22
C PRO A 158 16.28 1.15 10.39
N ALA A 159 15.83 0.64 11.53
CA ALA A 159 15.63 1.47 12.74
C ALA A 159 16.96 1.93 13.37
N ASP A 160 18.06 1.23 13.11
CA ASP A 160 19.41 1.55 13.61
C ASP A 160 20.06 2.73 12.88
N GLY A 161 19.41 3.27 11.85
CA GLY A 161 19.91 4.40 11.08
C GLY A 161 21.07 4.05 10.14
N ALA A 162 21.27 2.77 9.82
CA ALA A 162 22.27 2.36 8.83
C ALA A 162 22.10 3.14 7.51
N PRO A 163 23.20 3.55 6.85
CA PRO A 163 23.13 4.30 5.60
C PRO A 163 22.54 3.45 4.48
N VAL A 164 21.53 3.99 3.82
CA VAL A 164 20.85 3.34 2.69
C VAL A 164 20.72 4.35 1.55
N ALA A 165 21.21 3.98 0.37
CA ALA A 165 20.92 4.70 -0.87
C ALA A 165 19.65 4.11 -1.49
N VAL A 166 18.64 4.96 -1.73
CA VAL A 166 17.41 4.55 -2.40
C VAL A 166 17.43 5.07 -3.83
N GLN A 167 17.16 4.19 -4.77
CA GLN A 167 17.06 4.48 -6.20
C GLN A 167 15.65 4.14 -6.68
N LEU A 168 15.10 5.00 -7.53
CA LEU A 168 13.85 4.77 -8.25
C LEU A 168 14.19 4.48 -9.70
N GLU A 169 13.76 3.32 -10.19
CA GLU A 169 13.86 2.95 -11.59
C GLU A 169 12.50 2.98 -12.27
N ALA A 170 12.47 3.47 -13.50
CA ALA A 170 11.32 3.35 -14.39
C ALA A 170 11.66 2.36 -15.51
N ALA A 171 10.86 1.32 -15.66
CA ALA A 171 11.08 0.29 -16.67
C ALA A 171 10.71 0.82 -18.06
N VAL A 172 11.67 0.80 -18.98
CA VAL A 172 11.42 1.06 -20.41
C VAL A 172 11.19 -0.29 -21.10
N THR A 173 9.96 -0.56 -21.45
CA THR A 173 9.50 -1.78 -22.15
C THR A 173 8.83 -1.40 -23.46
N ASP A 174 8.46 -2.37 -24.27
CA ASP A 174 7.68 -2.12 -25.48
C ASP A 174 6.35 -1.41 -25.21
N ARG A 175 5.81 -1.54 -24.01
CA ARG A 175 4.55 -0.91 -23.56
C ARG A 175 4.76 0.50 -23.01
N THR A 176 5.90 0.78 -22.40
CA THR A 176 6.21 2.07 -21.80
C THR A 176 7.03 2.97 -22.73
N CYS A 177 7.65 2.41 -23.77
CA CYS A 177 8.46 3.15 -24.71
C CYS A 177 7.61 4.18 -25.49
N GLY A 178 8.04 5.45 -25.45
CA GLY A 178 7.33 6.56 -26.10
C GLY A 178 6.09 7.07 -25.35
N HIS A 179 5.82 6.56 -24.14
CA HIS A 179 4.78 7.04 -23.25
C HIS A 179 5.38 7.81 -22.08
N GLU A 180 4.65 8.81 -21.60
CA GLU A 180 4.97 9.48 -20.35
C GLU A 180 4.63 8.55 -19.18
N LEU A 181 5.57 8.35 -18.26
CA LEU A 181 5.39 7.58 -17.05
C LEU A 181 5.18 8.55 -15.88
N LEU A 182 4.04 8.48 -15.25
CA LEU A 182 3.68 9.33 -14.12
C LEU A 182 3.64 8.52 -12.84
N ALA A 183 4.30 9.04 -11.81
CA ALA A 183 4.27 8.49 -10.46
C ALA A 183 4.32 9.61 -9.43
N GLU A 184 3.82 9.30 -8.25
CA GLU A 184 3.97 10.15 -7.07
C GLU A 184 4.94 9.49 -6.10
N THR A 185 5.85 10.27 -5.53
CA THR A 185 6.71 9.81 -4.45
C THR A 185 6.08 10.07 -3.09
N LEU A 186 6.28 9.15 -2.18
CA LEU A 186 5.78 9.17 -0.81
C LEU A 186 6.97 9.15 0.14
N ALA A 187 7.00 10.02 1.11
CA ALA A 187 7.98 9.99 2.18
C ALA A 187 7.30 10.14 3.53
N SER A 188 7.80 9.45 4.55
CA SER A 188 7.39 9.67 5.94
C SER A 188 8.61 9.64 6.84
N VAL A 189 8.76 10.64 7.67
CA VAL A 189 9.81 10.75 8.68
C VAL A 189 9.14 11.03 10.02
N GLY A 190 9.24 10.08 10.95
CA GLY A 190 8.62 10.21 12.26
C GLY A 190 7.09 10.38 12.19
N GLY A 191 6.43 9.74 11.21
CA GLY A 191 4.99 9.82 11.03
C GLY A 191 4.49 11.13 10.41
N ARG A 192 5.37 11.87 9.73
CA ARG A 192 5.02 13.08 8.96
C ARG A 192 5.08 12.75 7.47
N PRO A 193 3.93 12.51 6.83
CA PRO A 193 3.88 12.15 5.42
C PRO A 193 4.12 13.37 4.52
N HIS A 194 4.76 13.13 3.38
CA HIS A 194 4.94 14.07 2.30
C HIS A 194 4.75 13.34 0.97
N VAL A 195 3.98 13.94 0.06
CA VAL A 195 3.74 13.43 -1.29
C VAL A 195 4.26 14.45 -2.28
N ALA A 196 4.98 14.01 -3.31
CA ALA A 196 5.46 14.85 -4.41
C ALA A 196 5.36 14.10 -5.75
N GLU A 197 5.06 14.84 -6.80
CA GLU A 197 5.09 14.37 -8.19
C GLU A 197 6.51 14.40 -8.76
#